data_fd3cee6a7af898b3a63991e8103218b5
#
_entry.id   fd3cee6a7af898b3a63991e8103218b5
#
_cell.length_a   1.000
_cell.length_b   1.000
_cell.length_c   1.000
_cell.angle_alpha   90.00
_cell.angle_beta   90.00
_cell.angle_gamma   90.00
#
_symmetry.space_group_name_H-M   'P 1'
#
loop_
_entity.id
_entity.type
_entity.pdbx_description
1 polymer ?
#
loop_
_entity_poly.entity_id
_entity_poly.type
_entity_poly.pdbx_seq_one_letter_code
_entity_poly.pdbx_strand_id
1 'polypeptide(L)'
;KASKSELTQTAEELASRIASVKVGGRNYYRDSEKIRTSTRFFSFPLHPYLSQENVGETWTLSFDLKINEGGEIRPLLFYHYQTNRFGLKASADITPSKEWQRFTFTGPVIFPNDDPRYSRGEMALYDHGGNNNYSVRRIKLEKGTLATDWSPAPEDIEGQISTVESTFKQRANSLEAGVNRLTEGLRTKVDISALNVTAENIRQSVK
;
A
#
# COMPACT_ATOMS: atom_id res chain seq x y z
N LYS A 1 -18.84 -3.95 -13.66
CA LYS A 1 -18.46 -2.70 -14.35
C LYS A 1 -18.64 -1.52 -13.39
N ALA A 2 -17.54 -0.95 -12.87
CA ALA A 2 -17.63 0.20 -11.97
C ALA A 2 -18.13 1.44 -12.71
N SER A 3 -19.08 2.14 -12.12
CA SER A 3 -19.59 3.40 -12.65
C SER A 3 -18.62 4.55 -12.33
N LYS A 4 -18.78 5.68 -13.01
CA LYS A 4 -18.07 6.92 -12.71
C LYS A 4 -18.25 7.32 -11.23
N SER A 5 -19.46 7.17 -10.70
CA SER A 5 -19.80 7.47 -9.31
C SER A 5 -19.02 6.60 -8.33
N GLU A 6 -18.89 5.29 -8.59
CA GLU A 6 -18.12 4.37 -7.76
C GLU A 6 -16.63 4.71 -7.74
N LEU A 7 -16.03 5.04 -8.90
CA LEU A 7 -14.64 5.45 -8.99
C LEU A 7 -14.38 6.76 -8.25
N THR A 8 -15.27 7.73 -8.34
CA THR A 8 -15.19 9.00 -7.61
C THR A 8 -15.25 8.77 -6.11
N GLN A 9 -16.17 7.93 -5.64
CA GLN A 9 -16.33 7.58 -4.23
C GLN A 9 -15.06 6.90 -3.70
N THR A 10 -14.47 5.97 -4.44
CA THR A 10 -13.23 5.30 -4.06
C THR A 10 -12.07 6.30 -3.93
N ALA A 11 -11.95 7.24 -4.87
CA ALA A 11 -10.93 8.28 -4.80
C ALA A 11 -11.12 9.19 -3.59
N GLU A 12 -12.36 9.56 -3.26
CA GLU A 12 -12.68 10.36 -2.07
C GLU A 12 -12.36 9.61 -0.77
N GLU A 13 -12.65 8.32 -0.70
CA GLU A 13 -12.29 7.49 0.45
C GLU A 13 -10.77 7.44 0.65
N LEU A 14 -10.01 7.25 -0.41
CA LEU A 14 -8.55 7.24 -0.36
C LEU A 14 -7.99 8.60 0.06
N ALA A 15 -8.54 9.70 -0.45
CA ALA A 15 -8.15 11.05 -0.06
C ALA A 15 -8.44 11.31 1.42
N SER A 16 -9.58 10.85 1.94
CA SER A 16 -9.95 10.92 3.34
C SER A 16 -8.97 10.13 4.22
N ARG A 17 -8.54 8.95 3.77
CA ARG A 17 -7.54 8.15 4.48
C ARG A 17 -6.19 8.85 4.54
N ILE A 18 -5.75 9.51 3.47
CA ILE A 18 -4.51 10.31 3.47
C ILE A 18 -4.59 11.46 4.48
N ALA A 19 -5.70 12.18 4.51
CA ALA A 19 -5.91 13.27 5.46
C ALA A 19 -5.84 12.76 6.91
N SER A 20 -6.46 11.61 7.21
CA SER A 20 -6.42 10.95 8.50
C SER A 20 -5.00 10.56 8.92
N VAL A 21 -4.21 10.04 8.00
CA VAL A 21 -2.80 9.66 8.20
C VAL A 21 -1.94 10.87 8.53
N LYS A 22 -2.21 12.02 7.92
CA LYS A 22 -1.46 13.26 8.20
C LYS A 22 -1.77 13.87 9.57
N VAL A 23 -2.94 13.60 10.11
CA VAL A 23 -3.35 14.09 11.44
C VAL A 23 -2.81 13.18 12.55
N GLY A 24 -2.75 11.88 12.33
CA GLY A 24 -2.09 10.92 13.22
C GLY A 24 -0.58 10.91 13.01
N GLY A 25 0.15 10.00 13.55
CA GLY A 25 1.57 9.81 13.22
C GLY A 25 1.75 9.23 11.81
N ARG A 26 2.70 9.76 11.04
CA ARG A 26 2.98 9.24 9.71
C ARG A 26 3.62 7.85 9.79
N ASN A 27 3.09 6.91 9.01
CA ASN A 27 3.74 5.62 8.79
C ASN A 27 4.74 5.72 7.63
N TYR A 28 6.01 5.42 7.90
CA TYR A 28 7.07 5.37 6.90
C TYR A 28 7.22 3.99 6.26
N TYR A 29 6.68 2.95 6.90
CA TYR A 29 6.80 1.58 6.42
C TYR A 29 5.78 1.32 5.31
N ARG A 30 6.27 1.04 4.11
CA ARG A 30 5.42 0.82 2.94
C ARG A 30 4.90 -0.61 2.86
N ASP A 31 3.82 -0.78 2.13
CA ASP A 31 3.21 -2.08 1.86
C ASP A 31 2.85 -2.84 3.15
N SER A 32 2.41 -2.08 4.14
CA SER A 32 2.17 -2.57 5.51
C SER A 32 0.78 -3.19 5.73
N GLU A 33 -0.13 -3.10 4.77
CA GLU A 33 -1.45 -3.74 4.85
C GLU A 33 -1.37 -5.27 4.71
N LYS A 34 -0.37 -5.76 3.99
CA LYS A 34 -0.24 -7.19 3.71
C LYS A 34 0.02 -8.01 4.97
N ILE A 35 -0.67 -9.14 5.06
CA ILE A 35 -0.35 -10.17 6.05
C ILE A 35 0.80 -11.00 5.52
N ARG A 36 1.87 -11.12 6.32
CA ARG A 36 3.04 -11.92 6.00
C ARG A 36 3.20 -13.01 7.01
N THR A 37 3.57 -14.20 6.55
CA THR A 37 3.70 -15.38 7.38
C THR A 37 5.14 -15.87 7.38
N SER A 38 5.60 -16.33 8.54
CA SER A 38 6.91 -16.92 8.70
C SER A 38 6.87 -18.11 9.65
N THR A 39 7.88 -18.95 9.54
CA THR A 39 8.04 -20.12 10.41
C THR A 39 9.16 -19.96 11.42
N ARG A 40 10.12 -19.11 11.15
CA ARG A 40 11.30 -18.97 12.03
C ARG A 40 11.79 -17.54 12.13
N PHE A 41 12.10 -16.91 11.02
CA PHE A 41 12.70 -15.57 10.94
C PHE A 41 11.80 -14.64 10.14
N PHE A 42 11.56 -13.45 10.66
CA PHE A 42 10.84 -12.39 9.95
C PHE A 42 11.64 -11.09 10.05
N SER A 43 11.90 -10.46 8.91
CA SER A 43 12.66 -9.22 8.82
C SER A 43 11.76 -8.02 8.61
N PHE A 44 12.07 -6.94 9.33
CA PHE A 44 11.51 -5.60 9.11
C PHE A 44 12.62 -4.73 8.53
N PRO A 45 12.72 -4.58 7.19
CA PRO A 45 13.73 -3.71 6.59
C PRO A 45 13.50 -2.25 6.98
N LEU A 46 14.56 -1.58 7.41
CA LEU A 46 14.53 -0.16 7.78
C LEU A 46 15.29 0.73 6.79
N HIS A 47 16.23 0.16 6.05
CA HIS A 47 17.09 0.91 5.14
C HIS A 47 16.36 1.67 4.02
N PRO A 48 15.16 1.28 3.57
CA PRO A 48 14.43 2.11 2.60
C PRO A 48 13.85 3.39 3.21
N TYR A 49 13.75 3.47 4.54
CA TYR A 49 13.03 4.52 5.25
C TYR A 49 13.92 5.38 6.13
N LEU A 50 14.97 4.79 6.69
CA LEU A 50 15.92 5.45 7.58
C LEU A 50 17.29 5.54 6.91
N SER A 51 18.01 6.62 7.21
CA SER A 51 19.37 6.86 6.74
C SER A 51 20.28 7.24 7.89
N GLN A 52 21.55 7.45 7.61
CA GLN A 52 22.54 7.93 8.57
C GLN A 52 22.10 9.21 9.28
N GLU A 53 21.35 10.07 8.61
CA GLU A 53 20.84 11.32 9.17
C GLU A 53 19.87 11.12 10.32
N ASN A 54 19.23 9.97 10.39
CA ASN A 54 18.28 9.63 11.45
C ASN A 54 18.94 9.06 12.70
N VAL A 55 20.22 8.78 12.68
CA VAL A 55 20.93 8.20 13.83
C VAL A 55 20.85 9.13 15.02
N GLY A 56 20.46 8.57 16.16
CA GLY A 56 20.23 9.32 17.40
C GLY A 56 18.81 9.80 17.59
N GLU A 57 18.01 9.86 16.53
CA GLU A 57 16.57 10.14 16.65
C GLU A 57 15.86 8.94 17.27
N THR A 58 14.82 9.19 18.05
CA THR A 58 13.99 8.11 18.60
C THR A 58 12.83 7.82 17.66
N TRP A 59 12.67 6.55 17.32
CA TRP A 59 11.62 6.05 16.45
C TRP A 59 10.89 4.87 17.11
N THR A 60 9.68 4.63 16.65
CA THR A 60 8.82 3.55 17.15
C THR A 60 8.41 2.64 16.00
N LEU A 61 8.61 1.35 16.20
CA LEU A 61 8.13 0.30 15.29
C LEU A 61 7.01 -0.47 16.01
N SER A 62 5.88 -0.59 15.36
CA SER A 62 4.74 -1.34 15.89
C SER A 62 4.16 -2.26 14.82
N PHE A 63 3.56 -3.35 15.23
CA PHE A 63 2.98 -4.33 14.33
C PHE A 63 2.00 -5.24 15.08
N ASP A 64 1.08 -5.85 14.34
CA ASP A 64 0.26 -6.93 14.86
C ASP A 64 0.96 -8.26 14.59
N LEU A 65 0.88 -9.16 15.55
CA LEU A 65 1.48 -10.49 15.50
C LEU A 65 0.51 -11.50 16.08
N LYS A 66 0.44 -12.68 15.46
CA LYS A 66 -0.28 -13.84 16.03
C LYS A 66 0.38 -15.15 15.65
N ILE A 67 0.14 -16.16 16.45
CA ILE A 67 0.44 -17.54 16.09
C ILE A 67 -0.72 -18.08 15.25
N ASN A 68 -0.43 -18.67 14.12
CA ASN A 68 -1.42 -19.27 13.24
C ASN A 68 -1.80 -20.68 13.70
N GLU A 69 -2.82 -21.23 13.06
CA GLU A 69 -3.20 -22.62 13.28
C GLU A 69 -2.00 -23.54 12.98
N GLY A 70 -1.78 -24.51 13.87
CA GLY A 70 -0.63 -25.40 13.76
C GLY A 70 0.67 -24.86 14.36
N GLY A 71 0.72 -23.58 14.73
CA GLY A 71 1.87 -23.00 15.42
C GLY A 71 1.80 -23.15 16.93
N GLU A 72 2.92 -22.93 17.62
CA GLU A 72 3.04 -23.02 19.05
C GLU A 72 3.16 -21.66 19.71
N ILE A 73 2.47 -21.46 20.84
CA ILE A 73 2.61 -20.27 21.67
C ILE A 73 3.91 -20.39 22.46
N ARG A 74 4.93 -19.64 22.01
CA ARG A 74 6.25 -19.59 22.64
C ARG A 74 6.94 -18.27 22.32
N PRO A 75 7.99 -17.89 23.08
CA PRO A 75 8.67 -16.62 22.86
C PRO A 75 9.31 -16.51 21.48
N LEU A 76 9.15 -15.33 20.89
CA LEU A 76 9.89 -14.87 19.72
C LEU A 76 10.80 -13.73 20.19
N LEU A 77 12.06 -13.75 19.76
CA LEU A 77 12.98 -12.66 20.05
C LEU A 77 12.75 -11.54 19.02
N PHE A 78 12.39 -10.35 19.50
CA PHE A 78 12.47 -9.12 18.70
C PHE A 78 13.80 -8.46 18.96
N TYR A 79 14.57 -8.16 17.89
CA TYR A 79 15.92 -7.62 18.06
C TYR A 79 16.41 -6.88 16.82
N HIS A 80 17.51 -6.14 16.99
CA HIS A 80 18.24 -5.52 15.89
C HIS A 80 19.12 -6.59 15.22
N TYR A 81 18.66 -7.03 14.05
CA TYR A 81 19.40 -8.03 13.28
C TYR A 81 20.65 -7.41 12.65
N GLN A 82 21.78 -8.06 12.86
CA GLN A 82 23.10 -7.57 12.44
C GLN A 82 23.42 -6.16 12.99
N THR A 83 23.95 -6.14 14.20
CA THR A 83 24.21 -4.93 14.99
C THR A 83 25.20 -3.93 14.35
N ASN A 84 25.87 -4.31 13.25
CA ASN A 84 26.73 -3.41 12.47
C ASN A 84 25.95 -2.62 11.37
N ARG A 85 24.63 -2.69 11.36
CA ARG A 85 23.76 -2.02 10.42
C ARG A 85 22.75 -1.12 11.13
N PHE A 86 21.98 -0.37 10.37
CA PHE A 86 20.87 0.40 10.94
C PHE A 86 19.92 -0.46 11.73
N GLY A 87 19.46 0.06 12.83
CA GLY A 87 18.42 -0.55 13.63
C GLY A 87 17.95 0.38 14.72
N LEU A 88 16.91 -0.04 15.43
CA LEU A 88 16.49 0.58 16.66
C LEU A 88 17.15 -0.12 17.83
N LYS A 89 17.66 0.64 18.80
CA LYS A 89 18.18 0.07 20.05
C LYS A 89 17.00 -0.40 20.90
N ALA A 90 16.42 -1.50 20.53
CA ALA A 90 15.29 -2.14 21.21
C ALA A 90 15.38 -3.65 21.01
N SER A 91 15.16 -4.42 22.06
CA SER A 91 15.07 -5.87 21.98
C SER A 91 14.21 -6.40 23.12
N ALA A 92 13.47 -7.46 22.86
CA ALA A 92 12.66 -8.13 23.87
C ALA A 92 12.24 -9.52 23.39
N ASP A 93 12.04 -10.43 24.33
CA ASP A 93 11.29 -11.65 24.08
C ASP A 93 9.80 -11.34 24.20
N ILE A 94 9.03 -11.70 23.20
CA ILE A 94 7.59 -11.51 23.20
C ILE A 94 6.90 -12.85 22.97
N THR A 95 5.79 -13.09 23.66
CA THR A 95 5.02 -14.33 23.51
C THR A 95 3.67 -13.99 22.91
N PRO A 96 3.49 -14.19 21.60
CA PRO A 96 2.20 -13.91 20.96
C PRO A 96 1.17 -15.01 21.30
N SER A 97 -0.09 -14.66 21.14
CA SER A 97 -1.19 -15.62 21.27
C SER A 97 -1.69 -16.05 19.88
N LYS A 98 -2.78 -16.82 19.85
CA LYS A 98 -3.48 -17.20 18.63
C LYS A 98 -4.33 -16.06 18.04
N GLU A 99 -4.50 -14.97 18.80
CA GLU A 99 -5.23 -13.79 18.37
C GLU A 99 -4.26 -12.67 17.97
N TRP A 100 -4.70 -11.77 17.09
CA TRP A 100 -3.91 -10.61 16.74
C TRP A 100 -3.68 -9.73 17.97
N GLN A 101 -2.40 -9.43 18.23
CA GLN A 101 -1.97 -8.54 19.31
C GLN A 101 -1.02 -7.50 18.75
N ARG A 102 -1.14 -6.26 19.24
CA ARG A 102 -0.24 -5.18 18.83
C ARG A 102 0.96 -5.12 19.75
N PHE A 103 2.15 -5.15 19.15
CA PHE A 103 3.42 -4.97 19.84
C PHE A 103 4.07 -3.67 19.39
N THR A 104 4.72 -2.98 20.32
CA THR A 104 5.34 -1.66 20.11
C THR A 104 6.73 -1.66 20.68
N PHE A 105 7.71 -1.18 19.89
CA PHE A 105 9.09 -1.07 20.29
C PHE A 105 9.61 0.33 19.94
N THR A 106 10.19 0.99 20.93
CA THR A 106 10.71 2.36 20.80
C THR A 106 12.18 2.37 21.18
N GLY A 107 13.00 3.06 20.41
CA GLY A 107 14.40 3.23 20.72
C GLY A 107 15.07 4.20 19.76
N PRO A 108 16.28 4.64 20.10
CA PRO A 108 17.06 5.45 19.19
C PRO A 108 17.51 4.65 17.97
N VAL A 109 17.54 5.33 16.84
CA VAL A 109 18.16 4.78 15.64
C VAL A 109 19.67 4.73 15.85
N ILE A 110 20.24 3.57 15.65
CA ILE A 110 21.68 3.33 15.80
C ILE A 110 22.26 2.78 14.50
N PHE A 111 23.50 3.17 14.25
CA PHE A 111 24.31 2.64 13.17
C PHE A 111 25.75 2.58 13.68
N PRO A 112 26.13 1.46 14.30
CA PRO A 112 27.41 1.38 15.00
C PRO A 112 28.64 1.28 14.08
N ASN A 113 28.44 1.23 12.77
CA ASN A 113 29.53 1.09 11.81
C ASN A 113 29.35 2.07 10.64
N ASP A 114 30.33 2.94 10.44
CA ASP A 114 30.32 3.96 9.38
C ASP A 114 30.64 3.41 7.97
N ASP A 115 30.88 2.11 7.84
CA ASP A 115 31.17 1.49 6.55
C ASP A 115 29.91 1.47 5.67
N PRO A 116 29.93 2.13 4.49
CA PRO A 116 28.76 2.18 3.60
C PRO A 116 28.26 0.81 3.15
N ARG A 117 29.08 -0.23 3.22
CA ARG A 117 28.67 -1.60 2.90
C ARG A 117 27.61 -2.13 3.87
N TYR A 118 27.50 -1.55 5.05
CA TYR A 118 26.55 -1.95 6.09
C TYR A 118 25.39 -0.96 6.24
N SER A 119 25.12 -0.16 5.21
CA SER A 119 24.03 0.84 5.23
C SER A 119 22.63 0.23 5.34
N ARG A 120 22.50 -1.04 5.05
CA ARG A 120 21.23 -1.74 5.26
C ARG A 120 20.93 -1.84 6.74
N GLY A 121 19.66 -1.84 7.10
CA GLY A 121 19.25 -2.02 8.48
C GLY A 121 17.93 -2.75 8.55
N GLU A 122 17.79 -3.53 9.62
CA GLU A 122 16.56 -4.27 9.84
C GLU A 122 16.40 -4.66 11.30
N MET A 123 15.15 -4.66 11.75
CA MET A 123 14.74 -5.36 12.94
C MET A 123 14.24 -6.75 12.55
N ALA A 124 14.20 -7.66 13.48
CA ALA A 124 13.78 -9.03 13.19
C ALA A 124 13.00 -9.66 14.35
N LEU A 125 12.16 -10.61 13.97
CA LEU A 125 11.60 -11.62 14.89
C LEU A 125 12.27 -12.94 14.61
N TYR A 126 12.68 -13.64 15.66
CA TYR A 126 13.36 -14.92 15.56
C TYR A 126 12.76 -15.94 16.54
N ASP A 127 12.42 -17.11 16.00
CA ASP A 127 11.97 -18.25 16.79
C ASP A 127 13.13 -19.22 17.02
N HIS A 128 13.67 -19.24 18.23
CA HIS A 128 14.76 -20.14 18.60
C HIS A 128 14.37 -21.61 18.54
N GLY A 129 13.08 -21.92 18.72
CA GLY A 129 12.57 -23.27 18.65
C GLY A 129 12.54 -23.86 17.23
N GLY A 130 12.71 -23.02 16.22
CA GLY A 130 12.62 -23.45 14.83
C GLY A 130 11.17 -23.44 14.33
N ASN A 131 10.79 -24.38 13.52
CA ASN A 131 9.49 -24.41 12.82
C ASN A 131 8.29 -24.01 13.68
N ASN A 132 7.81 -22.80 13.45
CA ASN A 132 6.57 -22.29 14.01
C ASN A 132 5.64 -21.86 12.84
N ASN A 133 4.58 -21.20 13.13
CA ASN A 133 3.69 -20.61 12.13
C ASN A 133 3.09 -19.35 12.73
N TYR A 134 3.60 -18.19 12.33
CA TYR A 134 3.12 -16.91 12.82
C TYR A 134 2.95 -15.91 11.69
N SER A 135 2.09 -14.93 11.91
CA SER A 135 1.80 -13.87 10.92
C SER A 135 1.99 -12.49 11.53
N VAL A 136 2.46 -11.59 10.68
CA VAL A 136 2.67 -10.16 10.97
C VAL A 136 1.86 -9.33 10.00
N ARG A 137 1.24 -8.27 10.49
CA ARG A 137 0.50 -7.30 9.67
C ARG A 137 0.56 -5.91 10.28
N ARG A 138 0.09 -4.94 9.54
CA ARG A 138 -0.08 -3.56 9.99
C ARG A 138 1.16 -3.00 10.67
N ILE A 139 2.27 -3.13 9.97
CA ILE A 139 3.55 -2.59 10.43
C ILE A 139 3.51 -1.07 10.33
N LYS A 140 3.95 -0.40 11.38
CA LYS A 140 4.07 1.06 11.41
C LYS A 140 5.43 1.46 11.94
N LEU A 141 6.12 2.30 11.17
CA LEU A 141 7.38 2.94 11.56
C LEU A 141 7.14 4.44 11.64
N GLU A 142 7.27 5.02 12.82
CA GLU A 142 6.98 6.44 13.04
C GLU A 142 8.03 7.10 13.90
N LYS A 143 8.26 8.37 13.65
CA LYS A 143 9.21 9.18 14.42
C LYS A 143 8.59 9.51 15.78
N GLY A 144 9.42 9.47 16.83
CA GLY A 144 9.02 9.80 18.19
C GLY A 144 8.81 8.57 19.07
N THR A 145 8.33 8.83 20.28
CA THR A 145 8.20 7.82 21.34
C THR A 145 6.78 7.29 21.51
N LEU A 146 5.82 7.93 20.86
CA LEU A 146 4.42 7.55 20.98
C LEU A 146 3.99 6.70 19.78
N ALA A 147 3.53 5.50 20.07
CA ALA A 147 2.87 4.67 19.08
C ALA A 147 1.44 5.16 18.85
N THR A 148 1.11 5.48 17.62
CA THR A 148 -0.26 5.81 17.23
C THR A 148 -0.91 4.65 16.50
N ASP A 149 -2.23 4.70 16.32
CA ASP A 149 -2.97 3.64 15.62
C ASP A 149 -2.39 3.40 14.24
N TRP A 150 -2.46 2.17 13.77
CA TRP A 150 -1.95 1.85 12.46
C TRP A 150 -2.69 2.63 11.37
N SER A 151 -1.90 3.13 10.45
CA SER A 151 -2.36 3.72 9.19
C SER A 151 -1.37 3.31 8.11
N PRO A 152 -1.80 3.20 6.85
CA PRO A 152 -0.86 2.92 5.77
C PRO A 152 0.08 4.10 5.53
N ALA A 153 1.21 3.84 4.88
CA ALA A 153 2.09 4.91 4.44
C ALA A 153 1.37 5.81 3.42
N PRO A 154 1.54 7.14 3.48
CA PRO A 154 0.91 8.03 2.50
C PRO A 154 1.24 7.66 1.06
N GLU A 155 2.45 7.23 0.79
CA GLU A 155 2.91 6.81 -0.55
C GLU A 155 2.09 5.64 -1.10
N ASP A 156 1.68 4.71 -0.25
CA ASP A 156 0.85 3.57 -0.65
C ASP A 156 -0.56 4.02 -1.06
N ILE A 157 -1.12 4.98 -0.34
CA ILE A 157 -2.45 5.53 -0.66
C ILE A 157 -2.38 6.39 -1.92
N GLU A 158 -1.38 7.22 -2.06
CA GLU A 158 -1.15 8.03 -3.26
C GLU A 158 -1.00 7.15 -4.50
N GLY A 159 -0.30 6.03 -4.40
CA GLY A 159 -0.19 5.03 -5.46
C GLY A 159 -1.54 4.44 -5.85
N GLN A 160 -2.40 4.14 -4.88
CA GLN A 160 -3.76 3.64 -5.13
C GLN A 160 -4.64 4.70 -5.80
N ILE A 161 -4.57 5.96 -5.39
CA ILE A 161 -5.29 7.07 -6.01
C ILE A 161 -4.85 7.26 -7.46
N SER A 162 -3.56 7.27 -7.74
CA SER A 162 -3.03 7.37 -9.11
C SER A 162 -3.54 6.25 -10.01
N THR A 163 -3.60 5.03 -9.49
CA THR A 163 -4.15 3.88 -10.22
C THR A 163 -5.63 4.05 -10.52
N VAL A 164 -6.42 4.52 -9.56
CA VAL A 164 -7.85 4.80 -9.75
C VAL A 164 -8.05 5.90 -10.80
N GLU A 165 -7.29 6.98 -10.73
CA GLU A 165 -7.36 8.08 -11.70
C GLU A 165 -6.99 7.63 -13.11
N SER A 166 -5.92 6.85 -13.28
CA SER A 166 -5.52 6.28 -14.57
C SER A 166 -6.61 5.40 -15.16
N THR A 167 -7.19 4.52 -14.34
CA THR A 167 -8.29 3.64 -14.77
C THR A 167 -9.49 4.46 -15.20
N PHE A 168 -9.83 5.50 -14.45
CA PHE A 168 -10.92 6.40 -14.79
C PHE A 168 -10.67 7.10 -16.13
N LYS A 169 -9.48 7.63 -16.37
CA LYS A 169 -9.12 8.27 -17.64
C LYS A 169 -9.21 7.30 -18.82
N GLN A 170 -8.71 6.08 -18.67
CA GLN A 170 -8.81 5.06 -19.70
C GLN A 170 -10.26 4.76 -20.06
N ARG A 171 -11.13 4.63 -19.08
CA ARG A 171 -12.57 4.38 -19.29
C ARG A 171 -13.25 5.57 -19.94
N ALA A 172 -12.95 6.78 -19.52
CA ALA A 172 -13.49 8.00 -20.12
C ALA A 172 -13.07 8.11 -21.60
N ASN A 173 -11.80 7.87 -21.93
CA ASN A 173 -11.30 7.87 -23.29
C ASN A 173 -11.96 6.79 -24.15
N SER A 174 -12.16 5.58 -23.61
CA SER A 174 -12.84 4.49 -24.30
C SER A 174 -14.30 4.82 -24.59
N LEU A 175 -14.99 5.44 -23.66
CA LEU A 175 -16.37 5.89 -23.83
C LEU A 175 -16.48 6.99 -24.89
N GLU A 176 -15.59 7.96 -24.86
CA GLU A 176 -15.53 9.03 -25.87
C GLU A 176 -15.31 8.48 -27.27
N ALA A 177 -14.34 7.56 -27.43
CA ALA A 177 -14.10 6.89 -28.71
C ALA A 177 -15.33 6.11 -29.19
N GLY A 178 -16.03 5.43 -28.27
CA GLY A 178 -17.26 4.71 -28.57
C GLY A 178 -18.39 5.64 -29.02
N VAL A 179 -18.59 6.75 -28.31
CA VAL A 179 -19.57 7.78 -28.66
C VAL A 179 -19.25 8.39 -30.04
N ASN A 180 -18.00 8.71 -30.30
CA ASN A 180 -17.58 9.27 -31.59
C ASN A 180 -17.86 8.30 -32.75
N ARG A 181 -17.60 7.01 -32.57
CA ARG A 181 -17.90 5.98 -33.57
C ARG A 181 -19.40 5.86 -33.82
N LEU A 182 -20.23 5.91 -32.78
CA LEU A 182 -21.67 5.88 -32.92
C LEU A 182 -22.17 7.13 -33.62
N THR A 183 -21.67 8.29 -33.29
CA THR A 183 -22.03 9.55 -33.94
C THR A 183 -21.65 9.52 -35.42
N GLU A 184 -20.47 9.04 -35.80
CA GLU A 184 -20.07 8.86 -37.18
C GLU A 184 -21.02 7.90 -37.92
N GLY A 185 -21.31 6.75 -37.32
CA GLY A 185 -22.24 5.78 -37.90
C GLY A 185 -23.65 6.37 -38.13
N LEU A 186 -24.18 7.12 -37.18
CA LEU A 186 -25.46 7.80 -37.33
C LEU A 186 -25.41 8.87 -38.42
N ARG A 187 -24.35 9.65 -38.49
CA ARG A 187 -24.21 10.67 -39.54
C ARG A 187 -24.18 10.02 -40.91
N THR A 188 -23.43 8.95 -41.11
CA THR A 188 -23.38 8.19 -42.36
C THR A 188 -24.75 7.66 -42.75
N LYS A 189 -25.52 7.12 -41.81
CA LYS A 189 -26.89 6.63 -42.06
C LYS A 189 -27.85 7.77 -42.48
N VAL A 190 -27.75 8.91 -41.84
CA VAL A 190 -28.58 10.08 -42.18
C VAL A 190 -28.23 10.56 -43.58
N ASP A 191 -26.94 10.63 -43.95
CA ASP A 191 -26.51 11.07 -45.28
C ASP A 191 -27.00 10.10 -46.37
N ILE A 192 -26.92 8.79 -46.14
CA ILE A 192 -27.44 7.76 -47.06
C ILE A 192 -28.96 7.91 -47.22
N SER A 193 -29.69 8.10 -46.15
CA SER A 193 -31.13 8.30 -46.17
C SER A 193 -31.54 9.56 -46.95
N ALA A 194 -30.81 10.67 -46.74
CA ALA A 194 -31.02 11.91 -47.49
C ALA A 194 -30.79 11.74 -48.97
N LEU A 195 -29.72 11.05 -49.37
CA LEU A 195 -29.44 10.73 -50.75
C LEU A 195 -30.55 9.90 -51.40
N ASN A 196 -31.04 8.90 -50.72
CA ASN A 196 -32.11 8.04 -51.21
C ASN A 196 -33.41 8.83 -51.40
N VAL A 197 -33.75 9.70 -50.51
CA VAL A 197 -34.94 10.56 -50.66
C VAL A 197 -34.79 11.50 -51.86
N THR A 198 -33.65 12.11 -52.01
CA THR A 198 -33.36 12.99 -53.16
C THR A 198 -33.41 12.23 -54.49
N ALA A 199 -32.83 11.05 -54.58
CA ALA A 199 -32.91 10.21 -55.78
C ALA A 199 -34.37 9.81 -56.13
N GLU A 200 -35.18 9.48 -55.13
CA GLU A 200 -36.58 9.16 -55.30
C GLU A 200 -37.36 10.38 -55.84
N ASN A 201 -37.12 11.53 -55.27
CA ASN A 201 -37.75 12.78 -55.72
C ASN A 201 -37.40 13.12 -57.18
N ILE A 202 -36.16 12.93 -57.59
CA ILE A 202 -35.73 13.12 -58.99
C ILE A 202 -36.44 12.14 -59.89
N ARG A 203 -36.60 10.88 -59.55
CA ARG A 203 -37.32 9.90 -60.33
C ARG A 203 -38.76 10.29 -60.53
N GLN A 204 -39.43 10.78 -59.49
CA GLN A 204 -40.81 11.24 -59.58
C GLN A 204 -41.00 12.47 -60.41
N SER A 205 -40.04 13.40 -60.41
CA SER A 205 -40.13 14.61 -61.21
C SER A 205 -39.85 14.40 -62.69
N VAL A 206 -39.25 13.32 -63.12
CA VAL A 206 -38.99 12.96 -64.54
C VAL A 206 -40.17 12.27 -65.19
N LYS A 207 -41.14 11.85 -64.46
CA LYS A 207 -42.38 11.35 -64.98
C LYS A 207 -43.28 12.51 -65.45
#